data_48601eb9d01087b3c458b491d15dba25
#
_entry.id   48601eb9d01087b3c458b491d15dba25
#
_cell.length_a   1.000
_cell.length_b   1.000
_cell.length_c   1.000
_cell.angle_alpha   90.00
_cell.angle_beta   90.00
_cell.angle_gamma   90.00
#
_symmetry.space_group_name_H-M   'P 1'
#
loop_
_entity.id
_entity.type
_entity.pdbx_description
1 polymer ?
#
loop_
_entity_poly.entity_id
_entity_poly.type
_entity_poly.pdbx_seq_one_letter_code
_entity_poly.pdbx_strand_id
1 'polypeptide(L)'
;MTKPSNAPTHAGQIGTRTPSASNALKDYLVLDLTRVRSGPTCVRQLADWGADVIKIETPADDAQLGGPREGPDFQNLHRNKRSLTLNLKSDAGMKIFRQLAAKADVIVENFRPDVKNRLGIDYKTLSKTNPRLVYASISGFGQDGPYSGRPGFDQIAQGM
;
A
#
# COMPACT_ATOMS: atom_id res chain seq x y z
N MET A 1 -16.45 -50.63 -17.60
CA MET A 1 -16.78 -49.92 -16.32
C MET A 1 -15.67 -48.93 -16.06
N THR A 2 -15.86 -47.70 -16.50
CA THR A 2 -14.91 -46.57 -16.35
C THR A 2 -15.37 -45.74 -15.15
N LYS A 3 -14.50 -45.57 -14.15
CA LYS A 3 -14.70 -44.72 -12.99
C LYS A 3 -14.70 -43.23 -13.43
N PRO A 4 -15.60 -42.39 -12.93
CA PRO A 4 -15.50 -40.96 -13.15
C PRO A 4 -14.38 -40.36 -12.30
N SER A 5 -13.54 -39.54 -12.95
CA SER A 5 -12.51 -38.74 -12.30
C SER A 5 -13.14 -37.56 -11.58
N ASN A 6 -13.11 -37.56 -10.25
CA ASN A 6 -13.42 -36.40 -9.43
C ASN A 6 -12.23 -35.44 -9.46
N ALA A 7 -12.29 -34.43 -10.31
CA ALA A 7 -11.42 -33.26 -10.21
C ALA A 7 -11.97 -32.37 -9.06
N PRO A 8 -11.14 -31.90 -8.13
CA PRO A 8 -11.59 -30.96 -7.12
C PRO A 8 -11.89 -29.62 -7.76
N THR A 9 -13.13 -29.20 -7.70
CA THR A 9 -13.55 -27.83 -7.98
C THR A 9 -12.89 -26.90 -6.95
N HIS A 10 -11.88 -26.18 -7.37
CA HIS A 10 -11.38 -25.01 -6.62
C HIS A 10 -12.45 -23.93 -6.63
N ALA A 11 -13.44 -24.06 -5.76
CA ALA A 11 -14.22 -22.91 -5.32
C ALA A 11 -13.25 -21.96 -4.61
N GLY A 12 -13.07 -20.76 -5.15
CA GLY A 12 -12.15 -19.77 -4.65
C GLY A 12 -12.38 -19.48 -3.16
N GLN A 13 -11.51 -20.00 -2.34
CA GLN A 13 -11.37 -19.50 -0.98
C GLN A 13 -10.81 -18.08 -1.13
N ILE A 14 -11.67 -17.10 -0.85
CA ILE A 14 -11.25 -15.72 -0.59
C ILE A 14 -10.20 -15.84 0.51
N GLY A 15 -8.96 -15.49 0.19
CA GLY A 15 -7.78 -15.85 0.93
C GLY A 15 -7.94 -15.64 2.43
N THR A 16 -7.77 -16.69 3.18
CA THR A 16 -7.63 -16.63 4.62
C THR A 16 -6.46 -15.71 4.95
N ARG A 17 -6.74 -14.74 5.80
CA ARG A 17 -5.73 -13.81 6.31
C ARG A 17 -4.53 -14.59 6.84
N THR A 18 -3.32 -14.25 6.41
CA THR A 18 -2.10 -14.88 6.91
C THR A 18 -2.05 -14.71 8.43
N PRO A 19 -1.77 -15.77 9.23
CA PRO A 19 -1.62 -15.63 10.66
C PRO A 19 -0.54 -14.58 10.96
N SER A 20 -0.90 -13.54 11.71
CA SER A 20 0.05 -12.51 12.15
C SER A 20 0.59 -12.85 13.54
N ALA A 21 1.78 -12.36 13.87
CA ALA A 21 2.39 -12.55 15.19
C ALA A 21 1.61 -11.84 16.32
N SER A 22 0.72 -10.91 15.97
CA SER A 22 -0.11 -10.12 16.89
C SER A 22 -1.50 -9.90 16.31
N ASN A 23 -2.47 -9.68 17.17
CA ASN A 23 -3.84 -9.28 16.83
C ASN A 23 -4.19 -7.88 17.34
N ALA A 24 -3.21 -7.11 17.80
CA ALA A 24 -3.43 -5.80 18.39
C ALA A 24 -4.12 -4.80 17.44
N LEU A 25 -3.81 -4.90 16.15
CA LEU A 25 -4.37 -4.04 15.10
C LEU A 25 -5.30 -4.78 14.13
N LYS A 26 -5.85 -5.93 14.52
CA LYS A 26 -6.65 -6.81 13.63
C LYS A 26 -7.88 -6.15 12.99
N ASP A 27 -8.42 -5.13 13.63
CA ASP A 27 -9.66 -4.47 13.21
C ASP A 27 -9.39 -3.24 12.30
N TYR A 28 -8.11 -2.95 12.00
CA TYR A 28 -7.74 -1.81 11.16
C TYR A 28 -7.38 -2.25 9.74
N LEU A 29 -7.99 -1.57 8.76
CA LEU A 29 -7.67 -1.68 7.34
C LEU A 29 -6.69 -0.58 6.92
N VAL A 30 -5.54 -1.00 6.40
CA VAL A 30 -4.47 -0.11 5.95
C VAL A 30 -4.26 -0.22 4.45
N LEU A 31 -4.28 0.88 3.73
CA LEU A 31 -3.86 0.94 2.33
C LEU A 31 -2.40 1.42 2.24
N ASP A 32 -1.56 0.58 1.68
CA ASP A 32 -0.14 0.84 1.50
C ASP A 32 0.15 1.26 0.06
N LEU A 33 0.38 2.56 -0.14
CA LEU A 33 0.78 3.16 -1.43
C LEU A 33 2.29 3.41 -1.49
N THR A 34 3.03 2.93 -0.50
CA THR A 34 4.44 3.26 -0.33
C THR A 34 5.37 2.45 -1.24
N ARG A 35 6.54 2.99 -1.52
CA ARG A 35 7.58 2.39 -2.36
C ARG A 35 8.95 2.50 -1.68
N VAL A 36 9.91 1.75 -2.16
CA VAL A 36 11.32 1.72 -1.76
C VAL A 36 11.49 1.18 -0.33
N ARG A 37 11.82 1.96 0.70
CA ARG A 37 12.18 1.44 2.03
C ARG A 37 11.40 2.03 3.19
N SER A 38 11.46 3.34 3.42
CA SER A 38 10.91 3.98 4.63
C SER A 38 9.43 3.74 4.81
N GLY A 39 8.64 3.97 3.78
CA GLY A 39 7.21 3.72 3.77
C GLY A 39 6.87 2.24 3.96
N PRO A 40 7.39 1.32 3.13
CA PRO A 40 7.18 -0.11 3.32
C PRO A 40 7.57 -0.62 4.70
N THR A 41 8.65 -0.10 5.30
CA THR A 41 9.06 -0.44 6.67
C THR A 41 8.02 0.01 7.69
N CYS A 42 7.54 1.24 7.58
CA CYS A 42 6.48 1.77 8.43
C CYS A 42 5.23 0.88 8.38
N VAL A 43 4.72 0.60 7.18
CA VAL A 43 3.50 -0.20 7.00
C VAL A 43 3.70 -1.67 7.40
N ARG A 44 4.92 -2.20 7.23
CA ARG A 44 5.24 -3.55 7.73
C ARG A 44 5.02 -3.67 9.23
N GLN A 45 5.38 -2.66 10.02
CA GLN A 45 5.13 -2.68 11.45
C GLN A 45 3.64 -2.84 11.75
N LEU A 46 2.78 -2.11 11.05
CA LEU A 46 1.33 -2.24 11.22
C LEU A 46 0.86 -3.66 10.86
N ALA A 47 1.38 -4.23 9.77
CA ALA A 47 1.07 -5.59 9.35
C ALA A 47 1.55 -6.64 10.36
N ASP A 48 2.76 -6.50 10.92
CA ASP A 48 3.31 -7.39 11.94
C ASP A 48 2.49 -7.35 13.24
N TRP A 49 1.86 -6.21 13.57
CA TRP A 49 0.95 -6.05 14.69
C TRP A 49 -0.50 -6.46 14.36
N GLY A 50 -0.74 -7.00 13.18
CA GLY A 50 -2.00 -7.64 12.82
C GLY A 50 -2.96 -6.82 12.00
N ALA A 51 -2.61 -5.60 11.57
CA ALA A 51 -3.46 -4.83 10.68
C ALA A 51 -3.70 -5.57 9.35
N ASP A 52 -4.89 -5.40 8.77
CA ASP A 52 -5.20 -5.90 7.45
C ASP A 52 -4.64 -4.92 6.40
N VAL A 53 -3.48 -5.23 5.85
CA VAL A 53 -2.78 -4.35 4.93
C VAL A 53 -2.99 -4.77 3.49
N ILE A 54 -3.47 -3.85 2.67
CA ILE A 54 -3.54 -3.99 1.21
C ILE A 54 -2.49 -3.08 0.58
N LYS A 55 -1.42 -3.69 0.04
CA LYS A 55 -0.44 -2.98 -0.77
C LYS A 55 -1.00 -2.73 -2.16
N ILE A 56 -1.11 -1.47 -2.54
CA ILE A 56 -1.48 -1.06 -3.89
C ILE A 56 -0.22 -0.97 -4.75
N GLU A 57 -0.14 -1.81 -5.77
CA GLU A 57 0.99 -1.88 -6.68
C GLU A 57 0.60 -1.37 -8.06
N THR A 58 1.53 -0.73 -8.75
CA THR A 58 1.34 -0.37 -10.15
C THR A 58 1.48 -1.61 -11.03
N PRO A 59 0.85 -1.65 -12.22
CA PRO A 59 1.14 -2.68 -13.22
C PRO A 59 2.64 -2.84 -13.49
N ALA A 60 3.06 -4.03 -13.90
CA ALA A 60 4.47 -4.46 -13.98
C ALA A 60 5.39 -3.53 -14.79
N ASP A 61 4.87 -2.87 -15.80
CA ASP A 61 5.63 -1.96 -16.66
C ASP A 61 6.16 -0.70 -15.92
N ASP A 62 5.53 -0.34 -14.80
CA ASP A 62 5.90 0.81 -13.94
C ASP A 62 6.65 0.37 -12.66
N ALA A 63 6.88 -0.92 -12.45
CA ALA A 63 7.24 -1.50 -11.16
C ALA A 63 8.73 -1.43 -10.77
N GLN A 64 9.58 -0.74 -11.54
CA GLN A 64 11.05 -0.80 -11.38
C GLN A 64 11.61 -0.17 -10.09
N LEU A 65 10.80 0.50 -9.28
CA LEU A 65 11.26 1.27 -8.11
C LEU A 65 11.27 0.51 -6.78
N GLY A 66 11.22 -0.80 -6.75
CA GLY A 66 11.16 -1.56 -5.48
C GLY A 66 12.10 -2.76 -5.39
N GLY A 67 12.92 -2.98 -6.42
CA GLY A 67 13.72 -4.21 -6.53
C GLY A 67 12.87 -5.42 -6.97
N PRO A 68 13.50 -6.55 -7.23
CA PRO A 68 12.81 -7.76 -7.69
C PRO A 68 11.91 -8.33 -6.58
N ARG A 69 10.69 -8.77 -6.94
CA ARG A 69 9.71 -9.32 -5.97
C ARG A 69 10.24 -10.54 -5.21
N GLU A 70 11.08 -11.33 -5.83
CA GLU A 70 11.73 -12.50 -5.25
C GLU A 70 12.95 -12.15 -4.39
N GLY A 71 13.36 -10.90 -4.42
CA GLY A 71 14.51 -10.43 -3.64
C GLY A 71 14.23 -10.38 -2.13
N PRO A 72 15.27 -10.62 -1.30
CA PRO A 72 15.10 -10.68 0.15
C PRO A 72 14.59 -9.36 0.75
N ASP A 73 14.97 -8.23 0.17
CA ASP A 73 14.48 -6.92 0.60
C ASP A 73 12.97 -6.79 0.39
N PHE A 74 12.48 -7.14 -0.80
CA PHE A 74 11.06 -7.07 -1.09
C PHE A 74 10.26 -7.99 -0.15
N GLN A 75 10.70 -9.23 0.00
CA GLN A 75 10.04 -10.20 0.87
C GLN A 75 10.01 -9.72 2.34
N ASN A 76 11.09 -9.16 2.83
CA ASN A 76 11.15 -8.63 4.19
C ASN A 76 10.25 -7.39 4.39
N LEU A 77 10.25 -6.45 3.43
CA LEU A 77 9.50 -5.20 3.54
C LEU A 77 7.99 -5.36 3.35
N HIS A 78 7.57 -6.43 2.67
CA HIS A 78 6.17 -6.62 2.29
C HIS A 78 5.51 -7.86 2.91
N ARG A 79 6.18 -8.51 3.87
CA ARG A 79 5.58 -9.62 4.62
C ARG A 79 4.29 -9.20 5.30
N ASN A 80 3.36 -10.14 5.45
CA ASN A 80 2.05 -9.95 6.09
C ASN A 80 1.12 -8.95 5.38
N LYS A 81 1.46 -8.52 4.16
CA LYS A 81 0.62 -7.64 3.34
C LYS A 81 -0.05 -8.43 2.23
N ARG A 82 -1.30 -8.10 1.95
CA ARG A 82 -1.98 -8.53 0.72
C ARG A 82 -1.57 -7.58 -0.41
N SER A 83 -1.54 -8.07 -1.64
CA SER A 83 -1.20 -7.26 -2.82
C SER A 83 -2.42 -7.07 -3.72
N LEU A 84 -2.57 -5.87 -4.25
CA LEU A 84 -3.55 -5.52 -5.28
C LEU A 84 -2.87 -4.66 -6.34
N THR A 85 -2.79 -5.18 -7.56
CA THR A 85 -2.31 -4.40 -8.71
C THR A 85 -3.40 -3.47 -9.22
N LEU A 86 -3.12 -2.16 -9.26
CA LEU A 86 -4.10 -1.15 -9.61
C LEU A 86 -3.45 0.03 -10.33
N ASN A 87 -3.96 0.37 -11.51
CA ASN A 87 -3.52 1.56 -12.22
C ASN A 87 -4.29 2.80 -11.75
N LEU A 88 -3.70 3.58 -10.84
CA LEU A 88 -4.30 4.80 -10.30
C LEU A 88 -4.41 5.95 -11.33
N LYS A 89 -3.82 5.80 -12.51
CA LYS A 89 -3.96 6.77 -13.62
C LYS A 89 -5.19 6.49 -14.49
N SER A 90 -5.82 5.33 -14.35
CA SER A 90 -7.06 4.97 -15.08
C SER A 90 -8.29 5.26 -14.23
N ASP A 91 -9.40 5.65 -14.88
CA ASP A 91 -10.67 5.90 -14.19
C ASP A 91 -11.18 4.68 -13.44
N ALA A 92 -11.06 3.50 -14.06
CA ALA A 92 -11.45 2.22 -13.45
C ALA A 92 -10.64 1.92 -12.18
N GLY A 93 -9.30 2.08 -12.24
CA GLY A 93 -8.43 1.89 -11.10
C GLY A 93 -8.69 2.90 -10.00
N MET A 94 -8.87 4.15 -10.35
CA MET A 94 -9.19 5.20 -9.38
C MET A 94 -10.57 4.98 -8.73
N LYS A 95 -11.55 4.49 -9.46
CA LYS A 95 -12.87 4.13 -8.90
C LYS A 95 -12.73 3.05 -7.82
N ILE A 96 -11.97 1.98 -8.10
CA ILE A 96 -11.71 0.90 -7.14
C ILE A 96 -10.95 1.45 -5.92
N PHE A 97 -9.91 2.26 -6.15
CA PHE A 97 -9.16 2.87 -5.06
C PHE A 97 -10.03 3.70 -4.12
N ARG A 98 -10.92 4.54 -4.65
CA ARG A 98 -11.83 5.36 -3.85
C ARG A 98 -12.79 4.52 -3.02
N GLN A 99 -13.27 3.40 -3.55
CA GLN A 99 -14.11 2.46 -2.78
C GLN A 99 -13.35 1.83 -1.61
N LEU A 100 -12.08 1.52 -1.78
CA LEU A 100 -11.22 1.02 -0.71
C LEU A 100 -10.92 2.12 0.30
N ALA A 101 -10.55 3.32 -0.16
CA ALA A 101 -10.23 4.46 0.70
C ALA A 101 -11.41 4.91 1.58
N ALA A 102 -12.65 4.77 1.09
CA ALA A 102 -13.85 5.06 1.88
C ALA A 102 -14.03 4.11 3.08
N LYS A 103 -13.41 2.94 3.06
CA LYS A 103 -13.48 1.91 4.12
C LYS A 103 -12.20 1.81 4.95
N ALA A 104 -11.09 2.37 4.46
CA ALA A 104 -9.80 2.29 5.11
C ALA A 104 -9.76 3.11 6.40
N ASP A 105 -9.06 2.61 7.40
CA ASP A 105 -8.75 3.36 8.62
C ASP A 105 -7.47 4.17 8.44
N VAL A 106 -6.51 3.63 7.70
CA VAL A 106 -5.20 4.26 7.48
C VAL A 106 -4.82 4.19 6.01
N ILE A 107 -4.29 5.28 5.48
CA ILE A 107 -3.58 5.31 4.18
C ILE A 107 -2.17 5.82 4.43
N VAL A 108 -1.18 5.09 3.90
CA VAL A 108 0.24 5.50 3.97
C VAL A 108 0.78 5.63 2.56
N GLU A 109 1.38 6.77 2.27
CA GLU A 109 2.01 7.05 0.98
C GLU A 109 3.37 7.75 1.14
N ASN A 110 4.23 7.62 0.15
CA ASN A 110 5.48 8.35 0.07
C ASN A 110 5.73 8.93 -1.34
N PHE A 111 4.66 9.40 -1.96
CA PHE A 111 4.72 10.15 -3.20
C PHE A 111 5.27 11.56 -2.97
N ARG A 112 5.76 12.17 -4.04
CA ARG A 112 5.99 13.61 -4.03
C ARG A 112 4.65 14.35 -3.88
N PRO A 113 4.63 15.50 -3.19
CA PRO A 113 3.39 16.23 -2.92
C PRO A 113 2.54 16.52 -4.16
N ASP A 114 3.18 16.86 -5.29
CA ASP A 114 2.51 17.13 -6.57
C ASP A 114 1.78 15.90 -7.14
N VAL A 115 2.34 14.71 -6.95
CA VAL A 115 1.78 13.45 -7.50
C VAL A 115 0.46 13.11 -6.85
N LYS A 116 0.38 13.12 -5.52
CA LYS A 116 -0.86 12.77 -4.81
C LYS A 116 -1.99 13.76 -5.08
N ASN A 117 -1.65 15.07 -5.18
CA ASN A 117 -2.62 16.10 -5.50
C ASN A 117 -3.18 15.92 -6.93
N ARG A 118 -2.31 15.66 -7.90
CA ARG A 118 -2.73 15.41 -9.30
C ARG A 118 -3.58 14.15 -9.44
N LEU A 119 -3.31 13.12 -8.66
CA LEU A 119 -4.10 11.88 -8.65
C LEU A 119 -5.41 12.03 -7.86
N GLY A 120 -5.60 13.09 -7.07
CA GLY A 120 -6.77 13.26 -6.21
C GLY A 120 -6.84 12.20 -5.10
N ILE A 121 -5.69 11.79 -4.58
CA ILE A 121 -5.55 10.84 -3.48
C ILE A 121 -4.96 11.49 -2.22
N ASP A 122 -4.89 12.81 -2.19
CA ASP A 122 -4.46 13.59 -1.04
C ASP A 122 -5.49 13.55 0.11
N TYR A 123 -5.04 13.89 1.31
CA TYR A 123 -5.89 13.88 2.51
C TYR A 123 -7.14 14.76 2.37
N LYS A 124 -6.98 15.98 1.84
CA LYS A 124 -8.08 16.93 1.68
C LYS A 124 -9.20 16.39 0.77
N THR A 125 -8.82 15.59 -0.22
CA THR A 125 -9.78 14.95 -1.13
C THR A 125 -10.43 13.74 -0.48
N LEU A 126 -9.65 12.85 0.14
CA LEU A 126 -10.15 11.59 0.68
C LEU A 126 -10.94 11.76 1.98
N SER A 127 -10.56 12.71 2.83
CA SER A 127 -11.27 13.00 4.08
C SER A 127 -12.69 13.48 3.90
N LYS A 128 -13.06 14.01 2.73
CA LYS A 128 -14.44 14.36 2.41
C LYS A 128 -15.37 13.15 2.38
N THR A 129 -14.85 12.00 1.97
CA THR A 129 -15.59 10.74 1.90
C THR A 129 -15.40 9.90 3.15
N ASN A 130 -14.22 9.99 3.77
CA ASN A 130 -13.88 9.26 4.99
C ASN A 130 -13.26 10.20 6.03
N PRO A 131 -14.07 10.89 6.84
CA PRO A 131 -13.57 11.86 7.83
C PRO A 131 -12.74 11.23 8.96
N ARG A 132 -12.84 9.90 9.17
CA ARG A 132 -12.08 9.18 10.20
C ARG A 132 -10.70 8.73 9.70
N LEU A 133 -10.38 8.98 8.45
CA LEU A 133 -9.15 8.48 7.83
C LEU A 133 -7.91 9.07 8.51
N VAL A 134 -7.02 8.20 8.94
CA VAL A 134 -5.65 8.56 9.31
C VAL A 134 -4.80 8.51 8.04
N TYR A 135 -4.21 9.64 7.69
CA TYR A 135 -3.43 9.76 6.45
C TYR A 135 -1.97 10.10 6.76
N ALA A 136 -1.06 9.18 6.48
CA ALA A 136 0.36 9.34 6.72
C ALA A 136 1.11 9.60 5.41
N SER A 137 1.74 10.78 5.32
CA SER A 137 2.60 11.18 4.20
C SER A 137 4.06 11.14 4.63
N ILE A 138 4.88 10.34 3.96
CA ILE A 138 6.31 10.23 4.22
C ILE A 138 7.06 10.97 3.12
N SER A 139 7.85 11.97 3.48
CA SER A 139 8.68 12.73 2.54
C SER A 139 10.00 13.13 3.19
N GLY A 140 11.00 13.43 2.37
CA GLY A 140 12.32 13.82 2.88
C GLY A 140 12.35 15.20 3.55
N PHE A 141 11.46 16.12 3.12
CA PHE A 141 11.51 17.51 3.55
C PHE A 141 10.16 18.06 4.05
N GLY A 142 9.22 17.18 4.37
CA GLY A 142 7.87 17.58 4.76
C GLY A 142 6.94 17.84 3.57
N GLN A 143 5.72 18.27 3.87
CA GLN A 143 4.67 18.50 2.87
C GLN A 143 4.57 19.98 2.47
N ASP A 144 5.16 20.86 3.24
CA ASP A 144 5.20 22.31 3.09
C ASP A 144 6.64 22.84 3.28
N GLY A 145 6.83 24.14 3.12
CA GLY A 145 8.14 24.76 3.25
C GLY A 145 8.96 24.78 1.96
N PRO A 146 10.13 25.45 1.97
CA PRO A 146 10.91 25.78 0.76
C PRO A 146 11.49 24.53 0.06
N TYR A 147 11.65 23.42 0.76
CA TYR A 147 12.21 22.19 0.21
C TYR A 147 11.19 21.09 -0.05
N SER A 148 9.91 21.32 0.19
CA SER A 148 8.85 20.29 0.04
C SER A 148 8.80 19.64 -1.35
N GLY A 149 9.18 20.36 -2.40
CA GLY A 149 9.26 19.84 -3.77
C GLY A 149 10.52 19.02 -4.09
N ARG A 150 11.51 18.98 -3.19
CA ARG A 150 12.75 18.23 -3.44
C ARG A 150 12.59 16.74 -3.16
N PRO A 151 13.22 15.86 -3.97
CA PRO A 151 13.25 14.44 -3.67
C PRO A 151 14.10 14.19 -2.42
N GLY A 152 13.60 13.36 -1.51
CA GLY A 152 14.32 12.92 -0.32
C GLY A 152 14.79 11.49 -0.48
N PHE A 153 15.97 11.27 -1.03
CA PHE A 153 16.61 9.96 -1.06
C PHE A 153 17.45 9.74 0.20
N ASP A 154 17.77 8.48 0.47
CA ASP A 154 18.46 8.04 1.67
C ASP A 154 19.80 8.79 1.88
N GLN A 155 20.62 8.91 0.83
CA GLN A 155 21.88 9.64 0.91
C GLN A 155 21.72 11.13 1.26
N ILE A 156 20.61 11.75 0.85
CA ILE A 156 20.32 13.15 1.20
C ILE A 156 19.97 13.25 2.69
N ALA A 157 19.15 12.34 3.19
CA ALA A 157 18.80 12.31 4.61
C ALA A 157 19.99 12.00 5.51
N GLN A 158 20.94 11.17 5.05
CA GLN A 158 22.15 10.88 5.79
C GLN A 158 23.17 12.04 5.78
N GLY A 159 23.12 12.88 4.76
CA GLY A 159 24.05 14.03 4.59
C GLY A 159 23.60 15.33 5.26
N MET A 160 22.42 15.35 5.87
CA MET A 160 21.87 16.50 6.62
C MET A 160 22.09 16.35 8.12
#